data_08da24b3b984cd8979c3fc0e308d4390
#
_entry.id   08da24b3b984cd8979c3fc0e308d4390
#
_cell.length_a   1.000
_cell.length_b   1.000
_cell.length_c   1.000
_cell.angle_alpha   90.00
_cell.angle_beta   90.00
_cell.angle_gamma   90.00
#
_symmetry.space_group_name_H-M   'P 1'
#
loop_
_entity.id
_entity.type
_entity.pdbx_description
1 polymer ?
#
loop_
_entity_poly.entity_id
_entity_poly.type
_entity_poly.pdbx_seq_one_letter_code
_entity_poly.pdbx_strand_id
1 'polypeptide(L)'
;IMDRYQPDGIFSNRWAGHGICYCEHCRKNFREFSGFELPAKSDRFDRVYQKYTEWNTGRLRELWLLWDDVIRKKKATSRFIPNGFPDKVITGRLSDIVFTDHQARSGVTMPWDNGKVAKELRASIGMKPLGGIFSVGLEEQYRWKDSVQTEAEIRIWVAEGIANGMRPWFTKFSGVLYDRRWLEIVEKIYNIHYRNERYLRNIAPLARIGMVF
;
A
#
# COMPACT_ATOMS: atom_id res chain seq x y z
N ILE A 1 4.96 -13.51 17.44
CA ILE A 1 4.50 -12.11 17.51
C ILE A 1 3.12 -12.05 18.14
N MET A 2 2.11 -12.71 17.59
CA MET A 2 0.73 -12.66 18.10
C MET A 2 0.63 -13.11 19.56
N ASP A 3 1.28 -14.22 19.93
CA ASP A 3 1.22 -14.74 21.31
C ASP A 3 1.91 -13.82 22.33
N ARG A 4 2.91 -13.06 21.93
CA ARG A 4 3.69 -12.20 22.82
C ARG A 4 3.17 -10.76 22.91
N TYR A 5 2.78 -10.18 21.77
CA TYR A 5 2.48 -8.75 21.68
C TYR A 5 1.02 -8.43 21.39
N GLN A 6 0.26 -9.37 20.89
CA GLN A 6 -1.15 -9.23 20.53
C GLN A 6 -1.49 -7.93 19.78
N PRO A 7 -0.74 -7.57 18.72
CA PRO A 7 -0.96 -6.31 18.00
C PRO A 7 -2.34 -6.27 17.35
N ASP A 8 -2.84 -5.08 17.03
CA ASP A 8 -4.10 -4.89 16.32
C ASP A 8 -4.00 -5.17 14.81
N GLY A 9 -2.79 -5.22 14.28
CA GLY A 9 -2.52 -5.59 12.90
C GLY A 9 -1.08 -6.00 12.67
N ILE A 10 -0.86 -6.80 11.62
CA ILE A 10 0.46 -7.16 11.12
C ILE A 10 0.58 -6.63 9.70
N PHE A 11 1.41 -5.61 9.53
CA PHE A 11 1.77 -5.08 8.21
C PHE A 11 2.92 -5.89 7.62
N SER A 12 2.74 -6.37 6.39
CA SER A 12 3.79 -7.12 5.68
C SER A 12 4.22 -6.40 4.43
N ASN A 13 5.52 -6.05 4.38
CA ASN A 13 6.14 -5.50 3.21
C ASN A 13 6.57 -6.62 2.24
N ARG A 14 6.54 -6.36 0.93
CA ARG A 14 7.01 -7.27 -0.14
C ARG A 14 6.45 -8.69 -0.06
N TRP A 15 5.29 -8.87 0.52
CA TRP A 15 4.65 -10.17 0.71
C TRP A 15 4.32 -10.90 -0.61
N ALA A 16 4.11 -10.14 -1.68
CA ALA A 16 3.77 -10.65 -3.01
C ALA A 16 4.99 -11.17 -3.81
N GLY A 17 6.21 -10.98 -3.30
CA GLY A 17 7.44 -11.32 -4.04
C GLY A 17 7.67 -10.42 -5.26
N HIS A 18 8.62 -10.82 -6.09
CA HIS A 18 8.97 -10.12 -7.33
C HIS A 18 9.20 -11.09 -8.48
N GLY A 19 8.63 -10.76 -9.64
CA GLY A 19 8.85 -11.51 -10.87
C GLY A 19 8.27 -12.91 -10.89
N ILE A 20 8.69 -13.70 -11.87
CA ILE A 20 8.23 -15.07 -12.07
C ILE A 20 9.15 -16.02 -11.30
N CYS A 21 8.58 -16.82 -10.41
CA CYS A 21 9.33 -17.83 -9.69
C CYS A 21 9.38 -19.14 -10.48
N TYR A 22 10.59 -19.60 -10.82
CA TYR A 22 10.82 -20.82 -11.59
C TYR A 22 11.18 -22.05 -10.73
N CYS A 23 10.91 -22.05 -9.42
CA CYS A 23 11.13 -23.20 -8.59
C CYS A 23 10.23 -24.38 -9.02
N GLU A 24 10.58 -25.60 -8.61
CA GLU A 24 9.87 -26.81 -8.95
C GLU A 24 8.38 -26.76 -8.60
N HIS A 25 8.06 -26.27 -7.40
CA HIS A 25 6.68 -26.12 -6.96
C HIS A 25 5.87 -25.15 -7.83
N CYS A 26 6.45 -24.01 -8.21
CA CYS A 26 5.75 -23.06 -9.08
C CYS A 26 5.55 -23.64 -10.48
N ARG A 27 6.55 -24.34 -11.04
CA ARG A 27 6.42 -25.01 -12.34
C ARG A 27 5.30 -26.06 -12.31
N LYS A 28 5.29 -26.92 -11.30
CA LYS A 28 4.28 -27.95 -11.13
C LYS A 28 2.88 -27.35 -10.99
N ASN A 29 2.70 -26.45 -10.02
CA ASN A 29 1.40 -25.90 -9.69
C ASN A 29 0.83 -25.03 -10.83
N PHE A 30 1.67 -24.28 -11.56
CA PHE A 30 1.21 -23.52 -12.70
C PHE A 30 0.81 -24.42 -13.89
N ARG A 31 1.57 -25.48 -14.14
CA ARG A 31 1.21 -26.46 -15.17
C ARG A 31 -0.12 -27.16 -14.85
N GLU A 32 -0.33 -27.56 -13.61
CA GLU A 32 -1.60 -28.15 -13.14
C GLU A 32 -2.78 -27.18 -13.32
N PHE A 33 -2.57 -25.89 -13.04
CA PHE A 33 -3.60 -24.86 -13.20
C PHE A 33 -3.90 -24.53 -14.65
N SER A 34 -2.89 -24.35 -15.48
CA SER A 34 -3.01 -23.74 -16.80
C SER A 34 -2.83 -24.67 -18.00
N GLY A 35 -2.19 -25.82 -17.77
CA GLY A 35 -1.72 -26.71 -18.84
C GLY A 35 -0.47 -26.20 -19.57
N PHE A 36 0.09 -25.05 -19.18
CA PHE A 36 1.26 -24.44 -19.80
C PHE A 36 2.50 -24.51 -18.91
N GLU A 37 3.67 -24.37 -19.52
CA GLU A 37 4.91 -24.05 -18.80
C GLU A 37 4.89 -22.59 -18.35
N LEU A 38 5.68 -22.26 -17.30
CA LEU A 38 5.80 -20.87 -16.85
C LEU A 38 6.30 -19.96 -17.98
N PRO A 39 5.77 -18.75 -18.11
CA PRO A 39 6.17 -17.83 -19.17
C PRO A 39 7.64 -17.42 -18.99
N ALA A 40 8.38 -17.31 -20.08
CA ALA A 40 9.79 -16.93 -20.07
C ALA A 40 10.02 -15.46 -19.74
N LYS A 41 9.04 -14.60 -19.97
CA LYS A 41 9.09 -13.15 -19.75
C LYS A 41 7.73 -12.61 -19.32
N SER A 42 7.76 -11.42 -18.72
CA SER A 42 6.56 -10.66 -18.36
C SER A 42 6.07 -9.88 -19.59
N ASP A 43 5.14 -10.43 -20.33
CA ASP A 43 4.54 -9.81 -21.49
C ASP A 43 3.02 -9.84 -21.38
N ARG A 44 2.39 -8.68 -21.15
CA ARG A 44 0.95 -8.56 -20.92
C ARG A 44 0.07 -9.04 -22.10
N PHE A 45 0.64 -9.14 -23.29
CA PHE A 45 -0.06 -9.61 -24.48
C PHE A 45 0.13 -11.12 -24.73
N ASP A 46 1.08 -11.75 -24.02
CA ASP A 46 1.29 -13.19 -24.09
C ASP A 46 0.21 -13.94 -23.29
N ARG A 47 -0.43 -14.90 -23.94
CA ARG A 47 -1.51 -15.71 -23.33
C ARG A 47 -1.05 -16.49 -22.11
N VAL A 48 0.17 -17.01 -22.15
CA VAL A 48 0.72 -17.78 -21.03
C VAL A 48 1.00 -16.85 -19.84
N TYR A 49 1.51 -15.63 -20.11
CA TYR A 49 1.71 -14.64 -19.05
C TYR A 49 0.40 -14.12 -18.46
N GLN A 50 -0.66 -13.97 -19.25
CA GLN A 50 -2.00 -13.63 -18.74
C GLN A 50 -2.51 -14.73 -17.79
N LYS A 51 -2.35 -16.02 -18.16
CA LYS A 51 -2.68 -17.15 -17.30
C LYS A 51 -1.83 -17.20 -16.04
N TYR A 52 -0.54 -16.86 -16.14
CA TYR A 52 0.35 -16.71 -14.98
C TYR A 52 -0.12 -15.62 -14.03
N THR A 53 -0.54 -14.47 -14.55
CA THR A 53 -1.04 -13.36 -13.73
C THR A 53 -2.33 -13.76 -12.98
N GLU A 54 -3.25 -14.44 -13.65
CA GLU A 54 -4.48 -14.98 -13.04
C GLU A 54 -4.14 -15.95 -11.90
N TRP A 55 -3.29 -16.95 -12.18
CA TRP A 55 -2.84 -17.93 -11.20
C TRP A 55 -2.12 -17.30 -10.02
N ASN A 56 -1.17 -16.42 -10.27
CA ASN A 56 -0.39 -15.75 -9.23
C ASN A 56 -1.28 -14.87 -8.33
N THR A 57 -2.24 -14.15 -8.91
CA THR A 57 -3.22 -13.37 -8.13
C THR A 57 -4.05 -14.28 -7.22
N GLY A 58 -4.47 -15.44 -7.71
CA GLY A 58 -5.17 -16.45 -6.92
C GLY A 58 -4.32 -16.96 -5.74
N ARG A 59 -3.04 -17.28 -5.99
CA ARG A 59 -2.09 -17.74 -4.96
C ARG A 59 -1.82 -16.68 -3.88
N LEU A 60 -1.67 -15.43 -4.28
CA LEU A 60 -1.50 -14.33 -3.33
C LEU A 60 -2.75 -14.13 -2.46
N ARG A 61 -3.94 -14.29 -3.03
CA ARG A 61 -5.18 -14.26 -2.27
C ARG A 61 -5.26 -15.39 -1.25
N GLU A 62 -4.91 -16.61 -1.62
CA GLU A 62 -4.87 -17.75 -0.71
C GLU A 62 -3.89 -17.52 0.45
N LEU A 63 -2.70 -17.00 0.14
CA LEU A 63 -1.69 -16.67 1.15
C LEU A 63 -2.18 -15.60 2.12
N TRP A 64 -2.85 -14.57 1.62
CA TRP A 64 -3.46 -13.56 2.46
C TRP A 64 -4.49 -14.14 3.40
N LEU A 65 -5.45 -14.92 2.86
CA LEU A 65 -6.50 -15.53 3.67
C LEU A 65 -5.94 -16.46 4.75
N LEU A 66 -4.89 -17.21 4.42
CA LEU A 66 -4.17 -18.06 5.37
C LEU A 66 -3.56 -17.24 6.51
N TRP A 67 -2.87 -16.14 6.21
CA TRP A 67 -2.26 -15.30 7.23
C TRP A 67 -3.29 -14.57 8.08
N ASP A 68 -4.34 -14.04 7.47
CA ASP A 68 -5.42 -13.37 8.20
C ASP A 68 -6.16 -14.33 9.13
N ASP A 69 -6.42 -15.56 8.69
CA ASP A 69 -7.03 -16.63 9.51
C ASP A 69 -6.16 -16.99 10.73
N VAL A 70 -4.85 -17.19 10.52
CA VAL A 70 -3.90 -17.48 11.62
C VAL A 70 -3.85 -16.33 12.62
N ILE A 71 -3.85 -15.08 12.16
CA ILE A 71 -3.83 -13.88 13.00
C ILE A 71 -5.13 -13.79 13.80
N ARG A 72 -6.28 -13.91 13.14
CA ARG A 72 -7.62 -13.82 13.78
C ARG A 72 -7.88 -14.92 14.79
N LYS A 73 -7.38 -16.12 14.58
CA LYS A 73 -7.44 -17.21 15.58
C LYS A 73 -6.74 -16.87 16.89
N LYS A 74 -5.72 -16.01 16.84
CA LYS A 74 -5.00 -15.55 18.04
C LYS A 74 -5.65 -14.31 18.68
N LYS A 75 -6.18 -13.40 17.87
CA LYS A 75 -6.88 -12.19 18.29
C LYS A 75 -7.91 -11.81 17.24
N ALA A 76 -9.19 -12.03 17.51
CA ALA A 76 -10.28 -11.87 16.53
C ALA A 76 -10.37 -10.46 15.90
N THR A 77 -9.93 -9.44 16.61
CA THR A 77 -9.90 -8.03 16.14
C THR A 77 -8.66 -7.68 15.34
N SER A 78 -7.62 -8.51 15.35
CA SER A 78 -6.37 -8.29 14.62
C SER A 78 -6.53 -8.57 13.14
N ARG A 79 -5.75 -7.86 12.32
CA ARG A 79 -5.83 -7.96 10.84
C ARG A 79 -4.47 -8.14 10.21
N PHE A 80 -4.46 -8.87 9.10
CA PHE A 80 -3.34 -8.84 8.17
C PHE A 80 -3.46 -7.63 7.24
N ILE A 81 -2.38 -6.85 7.10
CA ILE A 81 -2.34 -5.63 6.30
C ILE A 81 -1.22 -5.78 5.26
N PRO A 82 -1.56 -6.08 4.00
CA PRO A 82 -0.55 -6.23 2.95
C PRO A 82 -0.06 -4.86 2.46
N ASN A 83 1.23 -4.77 2.15
CA ASN A 83 1.76 -3.68 1.34
C ASN A 83 1.73 -4.08 -0.14
N GLY A 84 1.08 -3.26 -0.97
CA GLY A 84 0.87 -3.54 -2.39
C GLY A 84 -0.33 -4.44 -2.68
N PHE A 85 -0.87 -4.30 -3.88
CA PHE A 85 -2.14 -4.90 -4.27
C PHE A 85 -2.03 -5.49 -5.67
N PRO A 86 -2.08 -6.81 -5.81
CA PRO A 86 -2.16 -7.44 -7.13
C PRO A 86 -3.48 -7.10 -7.85
N ASP A 87 -4.55 -6.93 -7.09
CA ASP A 87 -5.88 -6.54 -7.55
C ASP A 87 -6.54 -5.63 -6.50
N LYS A 88 -6.74 -4.36 -6.86
CA LYS A 88 -7.33 -3.35 -5.96
C LYS A 88 -8.75 -3.71 -5.53
N VAL A 89 -9.55 -4.33 -6.41
CA VAL A 89 -10.94 -4.69 -6.13
C VAL A 89 -11.00 -5.85 -5.13
N ILE A 90 -10.23 -6.90 -5.36
CA ILE A 90 -10.16 -8.06 -4.44
C ILE A 90 -9.61 -7.61 -3.09
N THR A 91 -8.53 -6.83 -3.10
CA THR A 91 -7.92 -6.27 -1.88
C THR A 91 -8.92 -5.43 -1.11
N GLY A 92 -9.65 -4.53 -1.79
CA GLY A 92 -10.67 -3.72 -1.17
C GLY A 92 -11.80 -4.53 -0.53
N ARG A 93 -12.12 -5.71 -1.04
CA ARG A 93 -13.13 -6.61 -0.45
C ARG A 93 -12.60 -7.37 0.77
N LEU A 94 -11.37 -7.85 0.73
CA LEU A 94 -10.79 -8.74 1.73
C LEU A 94 -10.17 -7.98 2.91
N SER A 95 -9.58 -6.81 2.67
CA SER A 95 -8.90 -6.02 3.70
C SER A 95 -9.88 -5.15 4.49
N ASP A 96 -9.71 -5.11 5.80
CA ASP A 96 -10.45 -4.17 6.67
C ASP A 96 -9.74 -2.80 6.74
N ILE A 97 -8.45 -2.77 6.46
CA ILE A 97 -7.60 -1.57 6.43
C ILE A 97 -6.73 -1.64 5.18
N VAL A 98 -6.63 -0.55 4.46
CA VAL A 98 -5.80 -0.47 3.24
C VAL A 98 -4.76 0.62 3.41
N PHE A 99 -3.51 0.33 3.01
CA PHE A 99 -2.43 1.31 2.94
C PHE A 99 -1.98 1.48 1.49
N THR A 100 -1.71 2.73 1.12
CA THR A 100 -1.01 3.04 -0.13
C THR A 100 0.43 3.42 0.17
N ASP A 101 1.36 2.83 -0.58
CA ASP A 101 2.78 3.12 -0.50
C ASP A 101 3.18 4.09 -1.62
N HIS A 102 2.60 5.30 -1.57
CA HIS A 102 2.90 6.40 -2.49
C HIS A 102 3.61 7.51 -1.71
N GLN A 103 4.88 7.25 -1.39
CA GLN A 103 5.59 7.86 -0.29
C GLN A 103 5.87 9.36 -0.47
N ALA A 104 6.29 9.77 -1.67
CA ALA A 104 6.64 11.15 -1.97
C ALA A 104 6.64 11.40 -3.47
N ARG A 105 6.64 12.65 -3.83
CA ARG A 105 6.82 13.09 -5.20
C ARG A 105 8.23 12.83 -5.69
N SER A 106 8.36 12.34 -6.93
CA SER A 106 9.64 12.16 -7.62
C SER A 106 9.56 12.68 -9.05
N GLY A 107 10.66 13.21 -9.54
CA GLY A 107 10.75 13.73 -10.91
C GLY A 107 9.66 14.76 -11.21
N VAL A 108 8.91 14.52 -12.29
CA VAL A 108 7.83 15.39 -12.78
C VAL A 108 6.45 15.07 -12.21
N THR A 109 6.35 14.21 -11.21
CA THR A 109 5.06 13.86 -10.58
C THR A 109 4.37 15.11 -10.05
N MET A 110 3.09 15.26 -10.35
CA MET A 110 2.31 16.42 -9.95
C MET A 110 1.97 16.42 -8.46
N PRO A 111 1.86 17.60 -7.80
CA PRO A 111 1.55 17.66 -6.37
C PRO A 111 0.26 16.95 -5.95
N TRP A 112 -0.76 16.93 -6.81
CA TRP A 112 -2.07 16.30 -6.57
C TRP A 112 -2.13 14.81 -6.83
N ASP A 113 -1.04 14.18 -7.26
CA ASP A 113 -1.05 12.77 -7.64
C ASP A 113 -1.35 11.86 -6.45
N ASN A 114 -0.94 12.25 -5.24
CA ASN A 114 -1.28 11.53 -4.03
C ASN A 114 -2.80 11.51 -3.76
N GLY A 115 -3.46 12.66 -3.97
CA GLY A 115 -4.91 12.76 -3.89
C GLY A 115 -5.64 11.94 -4.96
N LYS A 116 -5.08 11.86 -6.19
CA LYS A 116 -5.58 10.98 -7.25
C LYS A 116 -5.54 9.52 -6.83
N VAL A 117 -4.40 9.05 -6.32
CA VAL A 117 -4.25 7.67 -5.81
C VAL A 117 -5.24 7.37 -4.69
N ALA A 118 -5.47 8.32 -3.78
CA ALA A 118 -6.47 8.17 -2.74
C ALA A 118 -7.88 7.98 -3.29
N LYS A 119 -8.27 8.74 -4.31
CA LYS A 119 -9.58 8.64 -4.96
C LYS A 119 -9.76 7.31 -5.68
N GLU A 120 -8.74 6.84 -6.39
CA GLU A 120 -8.74 5.53 -7.07
C GLU A 120 -8.94 4.38 -6.05
N LEU A 121 -8.21 4.41 -4.95
CA LEU A 121 -8.35 3.41 -3.90
C LEU A 121 -9.72 3.51 -3.21
N ARG A 122 -10.18 4.73 -2.92
CA ARG A 122 -11.48 4.95 -2.29
C ARG A 122 -12.63 4.34 -3.08
N ALA A 123 -12.57 4.38 -4.41
CA ALA A 123 -13.55 3.74 -5.28
C ALA A 123 -13.62 2.20 -5.09
N SER A 124 -12.48 1.58 -4.74
CA SER A 124 -12.39 0.12 -4.53
C SER A 124 -12.73 -0.32 -3.11
N ILE A 125 -12.40 0.51 -2.10
CA ILE A 125 -12.49 0.12 -0.68
C ILE A 125 -13.74 0.66 0.03
N GLY A 126 -14.48 1.59 -0.59
CA GLY A 126 -15.64 2.21 0.04
C GLY A 126 -15.29 3.01 1.29
N MET A 127 -15.97 2.75 2.39
CA MET A 127 -15.80 3.48 3.67
C MET A 127 -14.68 2.97 4.57
N LYS A 128 -13.92 1.98 4.16
CA LYS A 128 -12.84 1.41 4.98
C LYS A 128 -11.72 2.42 5.25
N PRO A 129 -11.01 2.29 6.38
CA PRO A 129 -9.85 3.12 6.67
C PRO A 129 -8.78 3.01 5.57
N LEU A 130 -8.28 4.15 5.12
CA LEU A 130 -7.20 4.25 4.14
C LEU A 130 -6.00 4.94 4.80
N GLY A 131 -4.87 4.26 4.87
CA GLY A 131 -3.61 4.82 5.32
C GLY A 131 -2.74 5.25 4.13
N GLY A 132 -1.96 6.31 4.32
CA GLY A 132 -0.93 6.74 3.39
C GLY A 132 0.44 6.61 4.02
N ILE A 133 1.36 5.89 3.37
CA ILE A 133 2.76 5.82 3.77
C ILE A 133 3.48 6.97 3.09
N PHE A 134 3.97 7.92 3.89
CA PHE A 134 4.62 9.14 3.41
C PHE A 134 6.09 9.17 3.82
N SER A 135 6.98 9.43 2.88
CA SER A 135 8.39 9.61 3.17
C SER A 135 8.70 11.06 3.54
N VAL A 136 9.52 11.23 4.56
CA VAL A 136 10.12 12.53 4.87
C VAL A 136 11.46 12.74 4.17
N GLY A 137 12.02 11.68 3.57
CA GLY A 137 13.23 11.73 2.74
C GLY A 137 12.88 11.87 1.25
N LEU A 138 13.92 12.08 0.43
CA LEU A 138 13.75 12.15 -1.03
C LEU A 138 13.41 10.78 -1.61
N GLU A 139 12.47 10.74 -2.56
CA GLU A 139 12.08 9.56 -3.34
C GLU A 139 12.68 9.61 -4.75
N GLU A 140 14.00 9.68 -4.83
CA GLU A 140 14.76 9.70 -6.07
C GLU A 140 15.53 8.40 -6.27
N GLN A 141 16.00 8.15 -7.47
CA GLN A 141 16.77 6.97 -7.84
C GLN A 141 17.98 6.75 -6.93
N TYR A 142 18.64 7.83 -6.50
CA TYR A 142 19.78 7.82 -5.58
C TYR A 142 19.38 8.46 -4.24
N ARG A 143 18.47 7.82 -3.54
CA ARG A 143 18.00 8.27 -2.24
C ARG A 143 19.14 8.29 -1.22
N TRP A 144 19.38 9.46 -0.64
CA TRP A 144 20.30 9.61 0.47
C TRP A 144 19.59 9.33 1.79
N LYS A 145 20.18 8.46 2.62
CA LYS A 145 19.57 8.04 3.89
C LYS A 145 19.26 9.19 4.82
N ASP A 146 20.10 10.24 4.81
CA ASP A 146 19.96 11.40 5.68
C ASP A 146 19.30 12.61 5.00
N SER A 147 18.79 12.42 3.79
CA SER A 147 18.02 13.47 3.11
C SER A 147 16.68 13.71 3.79
N VAL A 148 16.28 14.98 3.86
CA VAL A 148 14.95 15.41 4.28
C VAL A 148 14.38 16.31 3.21
N GLN A 149 13.13 16.07 2.84
CA GLN A 149 12.40 16.94 1.92
C GLN A 149 12.14 18.30 2.57
N THR A 150 11.91 19.31 1.74
CA THR A 150 11.47 20.60 2.24
C THR A 150 10.12 20.49 2.94
N GLU A 151 9.86 21.38 3.90
CA GLU A 151 8.58 21.43 4.60
C GLU A 151 7.41 21.56 3.61
N ALA A 152 7.56 22.38 2.57
CA ALA A 152 6.53 22.59 1.55
C ALA A 152 6.20 21.29 0.80
N GLU A 153 7.19 20.51 0.40
CA GLU A 153 6.97 19.22 -0.29
C GLU A 153 6.26 18.21 0.62
N ILE A 154 6.71 18.07 1.86
CA ILE A 154 6.06 17.15 2.81
C ILE A 154 4.60 17.58 3.04
N ARG A 155 4.36 18.87 3.28
CA ARG A 155 3.02 19.38 3.57
C ARG A 155 2.06 19.21 2.42
N ILE A 156 2.44 19.55 1.18
CA ILE A 156 1.53 19.47 0.04
C ILE A 156 1.16 18.00 -0.26
N TRP A 157 2.15 17.11 -0.21
CA TRP A 157 1.94 15.70 -0.48
C TRP A 157 1.01 15.03 0.54
N VAL A 158 1.25 15.32 1.81
CA VAL A 158 0.45 14.78 2.91
C VAL A 158 -0.95 15.41 2.95
N ALA A 159 -1.05 16.72 2.72
CA ALA A 159 -2.34 17.40 2.70
C ALA A 159 -3.27 16.87 1.60
N GLU A 160 -2.74 16.60 0.40
CA GLU A 160 -3.48 15.94 -0.68
C GLU A 160 -4.00 14.55 -0.25
N GLY A 161 -3.17 13.75 0.42
CA GLY A 161 -3.59 12.46 0.95
C GLY A 161 -4.71 12.60 2.01
N ILE A 162 -4.51 13.47 3.01
CA ILE A 162 -5.46 13.70 4.11
C ILE A 162 -6.78 14.25 3.57
N ALA A 163 -6.74 15.22 2.66
CA ALA A 163 -7.94 15.80 2.04
C ALA A 163 -8.81 14.76 1.31
N ASN A 164 -8.19 13.65 0.85
CA ASN A 164 -8.86 12.54 0.19
C ASN A 164 -9.02 11.31 1.11
N GLY A 165 -8.94 11.50 2.43
CA GLY A 165 -9.30 10.49 3.45
C GLY A 165 -8.19 9.54 3.86
N MET A 166 -6.93 9.81 3.51
CA MET A 166 -5.79 9.04 4.00
C MET A 166 -5.46 9.42 5.46
N ARG A 167 -5.05 8.41 6.22
CA ARG A 167 -4.44 8.57 7.55
C ARG A 167 -2.92 8.56 7.39
N PRO A 168 -2.17 9.55 7.90
CA PRO A 168 -0.74 9.62 7.69
C PRO A 168 0.03 8.59 8.51
N TRP A 169 0.96 7.92 7.84
CA TRP A 169 2.05 7.15 8.41
C TRP A 169 3.35 7.65 7.81
N PHE A 170 4.23 8.23 8.63
CA PHE A 170 5.50 8.74 8.14
C PHE A 170 6.60 7.69 8.23
N THR A 171 7.44 7.64 7.20
CA THR A 171 8.59 6.75 7.13
C THR A 171 9.87 7.54 6.85
N LYS A 172 10.96 7.10 7.46
CA LYS A 172 12.32 7.58 7.23
C LYS A 172 13.22 6.37 7.06
N PHE A 173 13.91 6.29 5.93
CA PHE A 173 14.78 5.17 5.63
C PHE A 173 16.18 5.39 6.19
N SER A 174 16.37 5.04 7.45
CA SER A 174 17.69 4.95 8.09
C SER A 174 17.59 4.13 9.36
N GLY A 175 18.60 3.33 9.65
CA GLY A 175 18.72 2.63 10.95
C GLY A 175 19.06 3.57 12.10
N VAL A 176 19.67 4.73 11.80
CA VAL A 176 19.97 5.79 12.75
C VAL A 176 19.45 7.12 12.20
N LEU A 177 18.59 7.77 12.95
CA LEU A 177 17.95 9.02 12.55
C LEU A 177 18.81 10.21 12.99
N TYR A 178 19.90 10.46 12.29
CA TYR A 178 20.78 11.61 12.56
C TYR A 178 20.11 12.94 12.25
N ASP A 179 19.43 13.02 11.10
CA ASP A 179 18.73 14.22 10.69
C ASP A 179 17.31 14.22 11.29
N ARG A 180 17.06 15.17 12.18
CA ARG A 180 15.79 15.34 12.89
C ARG A 180 14.93 16.50 12.36
N ARG A 181 15.36 17.19 11.32
CA ARG A 181 14.61 18.35 10.75
C ARG A 181 13.18 18.02 10.41
N TRP A 182 12.89 16.78 10.04
CA TRP A 182 11.56 16.31 9.71
C TRP A 182 10.60 16.20 10.91
N LEU A 183 11.10 16.06 12.14
CA LEU A 183 10.26 15.82 13.31
C LEU A 183 9.31 16.98 13.59
N GLU A 184 9.79 18.22 13.53
CA GLU A 184 8.95 19.41 13.74
C GLU A 184 7.84 19.52 12.69
N ILE A 185 8.15 19.17 11.44
CA ILE A 185 7.18 19.20 10.34
C ILE A 185 6.09 18.16 10.58
N VAL A 186 6.48 16.94 10.92
CA VAL A 186 5.56 15.83 11.20
C VAL A 186 4.70 16.11 12.44
N GLU A 187 5.29 16.67 13.49
CA GLU A 187 4.54 17.11 14.68
C GLU A 187 3.44 18.11 14.34
N LYS A 188 3.78 19.13 13.56
CA LYS A 188 2.79 20.14 13.09
C LYS A 188 1.64 19.50 12.31
N ILE A 189 1.97 18.55 11.41
CA ILE A 189 0.96 17.83 10.61
C ILE A 189 0.07 16.98 11.51
N TYR A 190 0.63 16.20 12.44
CA TYR A 190 -0.16 15.39 13.36
C TYR A 190 -1.03 16.24 14.30
N ASN A 191 -0.53 17.38 14.78
CA ASN A 191 -1.31 18.30 15.60
C ASN A 191 -2.50 18.88 14.83
N ILE A 192 -2.31 19.26 13.56
CA ILE A 192 -3.40 19.72 12.70
C ILE A 192 -4.41 18.58 12.48
N HIS A 193 -3.91 17.39 12.15
CA HIS A 193 -4.77 16.21 11.92
C HIS A 193 -5.58 15.87 13.17
N TYR A 194 -4.94 15.80 14.35
CA TYR A 194 -5.60 15.49 15.62
C TYR A 194 -6.70 16.51 15.98
N ARG A 195 -6.40 17.81 15.89
CA ARG A 195 -7.38 18.87 16.20
C ARG A 195 -8.59 18.87 15.26
N ASN A 196 -8.40 18.40 14.03
CA ASN A 196 -9.42 18.42 12.98
C ASN A 196 -9.95 17.02 12.63
N GLU A 197 -9.61 15.97 13.40
CA GLU A 197 -9.91 14.58 13.07
C GLU A 197 -11.39 14.37 12.71
N ARG A 198 -12.29 15.00 13.43
CA ARG A 198 -13.74 14.88 13.19
C ARG A 198 -14.17 15.36 11.80
N TYR A 199 -13.42 16.27 11.19
CA TYR A 199 -13.67 16.78 9.83
C TYR A 199 -12.88 16.04 8.75
N LEU A 200 -11.83 15.31 9.12
CA LEU A 200 -10.92 14.66 8.19
C LEU A 200 -11.25 13.18 7.94
N ARG A 201 -12.45 12.75 8.31
CA ARG A 201 -12.97 11.41 8.03
C ARG A 201 -13.66 11.35 6.67
N ASN A 202 -12.99 11.87 5.64
CA ASN A 202 -13.52 11.99 4.28
C ASN A 202 -13.59 10.61 3.61
N ILE A 203 -14.68 9.90 3.84
CA ILE A 203 -14.89 8.53 3.37
C ILE A 203 -15.87 8.44 2.19
N ALA A 204 -16.65 9.49 1.95
CA ALA A 204 -17.60 9.54 0.85
C ALA A 204 -17.21 10.64 -0.15
N PRO A 205 -16.95 10.30 -1.44
CA PRO A 205 -16.71 11.31 -2.46
C PRO A 205 -18.00 12.07 -2.78
N LEU A 206 -17.89 13.39 -2.96
CA LEU A 206 -19.01 14.20 -3.45
C LEU A 206 -19.10 14.20 -4.98
N ALA A 207 -18.19 13.53 -5.66
CA ALA A 207 -18.15 13.44 -7.10
C ALA A 207 -19.43 12.74 -7.64
N ARG A 208 -20.07 13.36 -8.65
CA ARG A 208 -21.25 12.80 -9.34
C ARG A 208 -20.89 12.14 -10.67
N ILE A 209 -19.68 12.33 -11.15
CA ILE A 209 -19.18 11.78 -12.41
C ILE A 209 -18.01 10.88 -12.08
N GLY A 210 -18.05 9.66 -12.57
CA GLY A 210 -16.95 8.69 -12.51
C GLY A 210 -16.32 8.52 -13.90
N MET A 211 -15.01 8.32 -13.93
CA MET A 211 -14.26 7.96 -15.12
C MET A 211 -13.69 6.56 -14.94
N VAL A 212 -13.93 5.70 -15.94
CA VAL A 212 -13.33 4.35 -16.00
C VAL A 212 -12.17 4.41 -16.99
N PHE A 213 -11.01 3.90 -16.58
CA PHE A 213 -9.80 3.87 -17.41
C PHE A 213 -8.99 2.58 -17.22
#